data_dcb045bcc428920aeb4552782752b480
#
_entry.id   dcb045bcc428920aeb4552782752b480
#
_cell.length_a   1.000
_cell.length_b   1.000
_cell.length_c   1.000
_cell.angle_alpha   90.00
_cell.angle_beta   90.00
_cell.angle_gamma   90.00
#
_symmetry.space_group_name_H-M   'P 1'
#
loop_
_entity.id
_entity.type
_entity.pdbx_description
1 polymer ?
#
loop_
_entity_poly.entity_id
_entity_poly.type
_entity_poly.pdbx_seq_one_letter_code
_entity_poly.pdbx_strand_id
1 'polypeptide(L)'
;YRRQRQMCIRDRYKVEREAWNKVRFTYDEDSDDVLEEVISSFKQFPIKLGWAVTIHKSQGLTLESCSVDLGAGAFATGQAYVALSRCKNLSSLHLQRELKVSDALVDPDIIDFHQRFIHK
;
A
#
# COMPACT_ATOMS: atom_id res chain seq x y z
N TYR A 1 -20.23 -17.75 6.13
CA TYR A 1 -19.39 -17.18 5.05
C TYR A 1 -20.20 -16.65 3.89
N ARG A 2 -21.22 -17.39 3.41
CA ARG A 2 -22.12 -16.92 2.34
C ARG A 2 -22.99 -15.71 2.76
N ARG A 3 -23.39 -15.60 4.03
CA ARG A 3 -24.19 -14.49 4.55
C ARG A 3 -23.42 -13.15 4.57
N GLN A 4 -22.12 -13.16 4.89
CA GLN A 4 -21.29 -11.95 4.88
C GLN A 4 -21.08 -11.40 3.48
N ARG A 5 -20.89 -12.25 2.46
CA ARG A 5 -20.81 -11.80 1.06
C ARG A 5 -22.09 -11.14 0.56
N GLN A 6 -23.26 -11.63 0.99
CA GLN A 6 -24.53 -11.02 0.61
C GLN A 6 -24.81 -9.68 1.32
N MET A 7 -24.30 -9.47 2.54
CA MET A 7 -24.38 -8.18 3.23
C MET A 7 -23.53 -7.12 2.52
N CYS A 8 -22.31 -7.42 2.14
CA CYS A 8 -21.44 -6.47 1.43
C CYS A 8 -21.95 -6.04 0.05
N ILE A 9 -22.72 -6.90 -0.64
CA ILE A 9 -23.28 -6.60 -1.97
C ILE A 9 -24.53 -5.71 -1.88
N ARG A 10 -25.20 -5.64 -0.72
CA ARG A 10 -26.44 -4.87 -0.51
C ARG A 10 -26.23 -3.52 0.13
N ASP A 11 -25.07 -3.28 0.70
CA ASP A 11 -24.75 -2.01 1.33
C ASP A 11 -24.52 -0.95 0.25
N ARG A 12 -25.31 0.11 0.30
CA ARG A 12 -25.19 1.26 -0.58
C ARG A 12 -24.66 2.43 0.22
N TYR A 13 -23.49 2.91 -0.15
CA TYR A 13 -22.91 4.09 0.43
C TYR A 13 -23.14 5.28 -0.50
N LYS A 14 -23.65 6.38 0.06
CA LYS A 14 -23.72 7.64 -0.65
C LYS A 14 -22.34 8.27 -0.61
N VAL A 15 -21.71 8.37 -1.76
CA VAL A 15 -20.40 9.03 -1.90
C VAL A 15 -20.63 10.45 -2.38
N GLU A 16 -20.10 11.41 -1.66
CA GLU A 16 -20.15 12.83 -2.03
C GLU A 16 -18.81 13.28 -2.59
N ARG A 17 -18.81 14.42 -3.27
CA ARG A 17 -17.57 15.00 -3.78
C ARG A 17 -16.78 15.59 -2.63
N GLU A 18 -15.51 15.22 -2.53
CA GLU A 18 -14.55 15.75 -1.57
C GLU A 18 -13.69 16.82 -2.23
N ALA A 19 -13.28 17.83 -1.45
CA ALA A 19 -12.42 18.90 -1.89
C ALA A 19 -10.99 18.66 -1.38
N TRP A 20 -10.03 18.60 -2.31
CA TRP A 20 -8.61 18.59 -2.00
C TRP A 20 -8.05 19.98 -2.25
N ASN A 21 -7.59 20.62 -1.19
CA ASN A 21 -7.01 21.94 -1.25
C ASN A 21 -5.48 21.83 -1.28
N LYS A 22 -4.87 22.53 -2.21
CA LYS A 22 -3.44 22.78 -2.16
C LYS A 22 -3.24 24.09 -1.40
N VAL A 23 -2.59 23.99 -0.27
CA VAL A 23 -2.33 25.12 0.60
C VAL A 23 -0.87 25.55 0.53
N ARG A 24 -0.63 26.83 0.76
CA ARG A 24 0.67 27.41 1.02
C ARG A 24 0.66 27.92 2.45
N PHE A 25 1.68 27.60 3.18
CA PHE A 25 1.92 28.17 4.51
C PHE A 25 2.90 29.32 4.38
N THR A 26 2.54 30.47 4.90
CA THR A 26 3.38 31.67 4.96
C THR A 26 3.45 32.13 6.40
N TYR A 27 4.67 32.33 6.88
CA TYR A 27 4.87 32.89 8.21
C TYR A 27 4.65 34.39 8.16
N ASP A 28 3.83 34.91 9.05
CA ASP A 28 3.56 36.31 9.24
C ASP A 28 4.32 36.80 10.47
N GLU A 29 5.32 37.66 10.23
CA GLU A 29 6.18 38.22 11.30
C GLU A 29 5.43 39.15 12.24
N ASP A 30 4.36 39.80 11.76
CA ASP A 30 3.62 40.78 12.55
C ASP A 30 2.68 40.12 13.58
N SER A 31 2.12 38.98 13.24
CA SER A 31 1.21 38.22 14.11
C SER A 31 1.89 37.01 14.81
N ASP A 32 3.15 36.71 14.49
CA ASP A 32 3.91 35.51 14.97
C ASP A 32 3.13 34.21 14.73
N ASP A 33 2.43 34.12 13.59
CA ASP A 33 1.57 33.01 13.25
C ASP A 33 1.82 32.50 11.82
N VAL A 34 1.38 31.26 11.55
CA VAL A 34 1.46 30.65 10.23
C VAL A 34 0.13 30.78 9.53
N LEU A 35 0.10 31.61 8.49
CA LEU A 35 -1.09 31.78 7.65
C LEU A 35 -1.19 30.68 6.61
N GLU A 36 -2.39 30.12 6.47
CA GLU A 36 -2.72 29.11 5.49
C GLU A 36 -3.50 29.75 4.33
N GLU A 37 -2.91 29.77 3.14
CA GLU A 37 -3.54 30.25 1.92
C GLU A 37 -3.88 29.08 0.99
N VAL A 38 -5.15 28.94 0.60
CA VAL A 38 -5.58 27.94 -0.37
C VAL A 38 -5.27 28.44 -1.78
N ILE A 39 -4.23 27.87 -2.40
CA ILE A 39 -3.79 28.23 -3.76
C ILE A 39 -4.73 27.64 -4.81
N SER A 40 -5.18 26.42 -4.62
CA SER A 40 -6.07 25.74 -5.56
C SER A 40 -6.92 24.70 -4.84
N SER A 41 -8.12 24.49 -5.36
CA SER A 41 -9.03 23.46 -4.86
C SER A 41 -9.49 22.59 -6.01
N PHE A 42 -9.51 21.26 -5.77
CA PHE A 42 -9.96 20.27 -6.72
C PHE A 42 -11.05 19.40 -6.06
N LYS A 43 -12.21 19.33 -6.69
CA LYS A 43 -13.35 18.53 -6.20
C LYS A 43 -13.59 17.32 -7.05
N GLN A 44 -13.53 16.14 -6.45
CA GLN A 44 -13.85 14.88 -7.12
C GLN A 44 -14.53 13.89 -6.16
N PHE A 45 -15.07 12.81 -6.69
CA PHE A 45 -15.48 11.68 -5.86
C PHE A 45 -14.23 10.95 -5.33
N PRO A 46 -14.15 10.62 -4.02
CA PRO A 46 -13.04 9.90 -3.42
C PRO A 46 -13.06 8.41 -3.80
N ILE A 47 -13.14 8.13 -5.10
CA ILE A 47 -13.24 6.78 -5.64
C ILE A 47 -12.09 6.57 -6.62
N LYS A 48 -11.46 5.40 -6.52
CA LYS A 48 -10.48 4.93 -7.51
C LYS A 48 -10.71 3.45 -7.79
N LEU A 49 -10.27 3.00 -8.96
CA LEU A 49 -10.29 1.59 -9.29
C LEU A 49 -9.38 0.82 -8.31
N GLY A 50 -9.86 -0.32 -7.84
CA GLY A 50 -9.17 -1.19 -6.87
C GLY A 50 -8.72 -2.53 -7.44
N TRP A 51 -8.66 -2.67 -8.77
CA TRP A 51 -8.29 -3.92 -9.44
C TRP A 51 -6.83 -4.29 -9.29
N ALA A 52 -5.97 -3.28 -9.25
CA ALA A 52 -4.54 -3.45 -9.05
C ALA A 52 -4.02 -2.39 -8.10
N VAL A 53 -3.07 -2.79 -7.26
CA VAL A 53 -2.37 -1.92 -6.33
C VAL A 53 -0.88 -2.25 -6.36
N THR A 54 -0.04 -1.28 -6.08
CA THR A 54 1.38 -1.56 -5.92
C THR A 54 1.63 -2.40 -4.65
N ILE A 55 2.69 -3.20 -4.65
CA ILE A 55 3.06 -4.03 -3.51
C ILE A 55 3.20 -3.20 -2.23
N HIS A 56 3.82 -2.02 -2.31
CA HIS A 56 3.93 -1.11 -1.17
C HIS A 56 2.56 -0.66 -0.61
N LYS A 57 1.61 -0.36 -1.48
CA LYS A 57 0.25 0.04 -1.05
C LYS A 57 -0.59 -1.13 -0.53
N SER A 58 -0.20 -2.37 -0.83
CA SER A 58 -0.83 -3.58 -0.29
C SER A 58 -0.31 -3.95 1.10
N GLN A 59 0.74 -3.28 1.59
CA GLN A 59 1.28 -3.52 2.92
C GLN A 59 0.20 -3.30 3.99
N GLY A 60 0.08 -4.25 4.91
CA GLY A 60 -0.98 -4.25 5.92
C GLY A 60 -2.33 -4.80 5.46
N LEU A 61 -2.55 -5.00 4.15
CA LEU A 61 -3.78 -5.62 3.66
C LEU A 61 -3.69 -7.14 3.75
N THR A 62 -4.84 -7.78 3.93
CA THR A 62 -5.00 -9.23 3.77
C THR A 62 -6.03 -9.48 2.69
N LEU A 63 -5.63 -10.21 1.65
CA LEU A 63 -6.45 -10.49 0.49
C LEU A 63 -6.91 -11.95 0.50
N GLU A 64 -8.13 -12.20 0.04
CA GLU A 64 -8.63 -13.57 -0.13
C GLU A 64 -7.91 -14.28 -1.28
N SER A 65 -7.61 -13.55 -2.35
CA SER A 65 -6.85 -14.02 -3.51
C SER A 65 -6.16 -12.83 -4.17
N CYS A 66 -4.95 -13.05 -4.69
CA CYS A 66 -4.26 -12.06 -5.50
C CYS A 66 -3.37 -12.70 -6.56
N SER A 67 -3.15 -11.96 -7.63
CA SER A 67 -2.13 -12.25 -8.62
C SER A 67 -0.98 -11.25 -8.45
N VAL A 68 0.23 -11.77 -8.28
CA VAL A 68 1.44 -10.95 -8.07
C VAL A 68 2.24 -10.91 -9.35
N ASP A 69 2.54 -9.71 -9.79
CA ASP A 69 3.47 -9.44 -10.88
C ASP A 69 4.65 -8.63 -10.34
N LEU A 70 5.84 -9.22 -10.39
CA LEU A 70 7.10 -8.56 -10.03
C LEU A 70 7.80 -7.95 -11.25
N GLY A 71 7.17 -8.00 -12.42
CA GLY A 71 7.77 -7.53 -13.66
C GLY A 71 9.11 -8.21 -13.95
N ALA A 72 10.13 -7.42 -14.25
CA ALA A 72 11.49 -7.92 -14.50
C ALA A 72 12.18 -8.49 -13.25
N GLY A 73 11.74 -8.11 -12.05
CA GLY A 73 12.28 -8.54 -10.77
C GLY A 73 11.89 -7.62 -9.62
N ALA A 74 12.06 -8.09 -8.39
CA ALA A 74 11.97 -7.22 -7.23
C ALA A 74 13.12 -6.20 -7.26
N PHE A 75 12.83 -4.96 -6.89
CA PHE A 75 13.80 -3.86 -6.88
C PHE A 75 13.99 -3.22 -5.50
N ALA A 76 13.20 -3.64 -4.52
CA ALA A 76 13.29 -3.15 -3.14
C ALA A 76 13.40 -4.32 -2.16
N THR A 77 14.17 -4.11 -1.09
CA THR A 77 14.31 -5.08 0.00
C THR A 77 12.96 -5.42 0.62
N GLY A 78 12.72 -6.71 0.86
CA GLY A 78 11.47 -7.22 1.42
C GLY A 78 10.25 -7.16 0.48
N GLN A 79 10.38 -6.64 -0.73
CA GLN A 79 9.25 -6.48 -1.66
C GLN A 79 8.57 -7.81 -1.99
N ALA A 80 9.33 -8.85 -2.29
CA ALA A 80 8.79 -10.18 -2.56
C ALA A 80 8.07 -10.74 -1.33
N TYR A 81 8.65 -10.60 -0.14
CA TYR A 81 8.02 -11.00 1.11
C TYR A 81 6.66 -10.31 1.33
N VAL A 82 6.61 -8.99 1.16
CA VAL A 82 5.35 -8.23 1.29
C VAL A 82 4.31 -8.75 0.31
N ALA A 83 4.67 -8.99 -0.95
CA ALA A 83 3.75 -9.47 -1.97
C ALA A 83 3.19 -10.86 -1.63
N LEU A 84 4.05 -11.79 -1.26
CA LEU A 84 3.67 -13.18 -0.94
C LEU A 84 2.83 -13.27 0.33
N SER A 85 3.10 -12.43 1.32
CA SER A 85 2.38 -12.40 2.59
C SER A 85 0.99 -11.76 2.51
N ARG A 86 0.53 -11.31 1.34
CA ARG A 86 -0.81 -10.70 1.21
C ARG A 86 -1.94 -11.71 1.29
N CYS A 87 -1.73 -12.95 0.91
CA CYS A 87 -2.73 -14.01 0.99
C CYS A 87 -2.51 -14.91 2.21
N LYS A 88 -3.62 -15.37 2.80
CA LYS A 88 -3.57 -16.31 3.92
C LYS A 88 -3.15 -17.72 3.49
N ASN A 89 -3.52 -18.11 2.28
CA ASN A 89 -3.31 -19.45 1.75
C ASN A 89 -2.53 -19.37 0.45
N LEU A 90 -1.59 -20.29 0.30
CA LEU A 90 -0.77 -20.39 -0.91
C LEU A 90 -1.61 -20.71 -2.16
N SER A 91 -2.70 -21.47 -2.01
CA SER A 91 -3.64 -21.78 -3.08
C SER A 91 -4.39 -20.59 -3.66
N SER A 92 -4.41 -19.47 -2.94
CA SER A 92 -5.06 -18.22 -3.36
C SER A 92 -4.09 -17.20 -3.95
N LEU A 93 -2.81 -17.55 -4.00
CA LEU A 93 -1.74 -16.72 -4.51
C LEU A 93 -1.35 -17.19 -5.92
N HIS A 94 -1.47 -16.32 -6.89
CA HIS A 94 -1.06 -16.57 -8.27
C HIS A 94 0.16 -15.71 -8.61
N LEU A 95 1.17 -16.32 -9.19
CA LEU A 95 2.36 -15.61 -9.65
C LEU A 95 2.34 -15.53 -11.17
N GLN A 96 2.59 -14.35 -11.71
CA GLN A 96 2.68 -14.15 -13.17
C GLN A 96 3.95 -14.80 -13.76
N ARG A 97 4.97 -14.99 -12.94
CA ARG A 97 6.18 -15.73 -13.26
C ARG A 97 6.73 -16.44 -12.03
N GLU A 98 7.61 -17.38 -12.25
CA GLU A 98 8.35 -18.03 -11.17
C GLU A 98 9.22 -17.04 -10.40
N LEU A 99 9.29 -17.22 -9.08
CA LEU A 99 10.20 -16.45 -8.23
C LEU A 99 11.63 -16.93 -8.43
N LYS A 100 12.53 -15.97 -8.55
CA LYS A 100 13.96 -16.22 -8.59
C LYS A 100 14.60 -15.86 -7.25
N VAL A 101 15.74 -16.44 -6.96
CA VAL A 101 16.53 -16.09 -5.76
C VAL A 101 16.85 -14.58 -5.74
N SER A 102 17.06 -14.01 -6.93
CA SER A 102 17.30 -12.56 -7.08
C SER A 102 16.11 -11.67 -6.69
N ASP A 103 14.91 -12.23 -6.53
CA ASP A 103 13.74 -11.46 -6.04
C ASP A 103 13.72 -11.36 -4.51
N ALA A 104 14.47 -12.22 -3.81
CA ALA A 104 14.59 -12.22 -2.36
C ALA A 104 15.68 -11.23 -1.92
N LEU A 105 15.43 -9.94 -2.16
CA LEU A 105 16.33 -8.88 -1.73
C LEU A 105 16.25 -8.68 -0.22
N VAL A 106 17.39 -8.80 0.46
CA VAL A 106 17.54 -8.61 1.90
C VAL A 106 18.55 -7.49 2.13
N ASP A 107 18.29 -6.69 3.17
CA ASP A 107 19.20 -5.64 3.58
C ASP A 107 20.44 -6.25 4.26
N PRO A 108 21.66 -5.92 3.80
CA PRO A 108 22.88 -6.42 4.40
C PRO A 108 23.01 -6.11 5.89
N ASP A 109 22.54 -4.95 6.32
CA ASP A 109 22.60 -4.53 7.74
C ASP A 109 21.72 -5.44 8.62
N ILE A 110 20.57 -5.89 8.09
CA ILE A 110 19.73 -6.85 8.78
C ILE A 110 20.40 -8.22 8.90
N ILE A 111 21.09 -8.66 7.85
CA ILE A 111 21.85 -9.92 7.87
C ILE A 111 22.95 -9.85 8.93
N ASP A 112 23.72 -8.78 8.95
CA ASP A 112 24.78 -8.55 9.93
C ASP A 112 24.25 -8.49 11.37
N PHE A 113 23.14 -7.79 11.58
CA PHE A 113 22.45 -7.76 12.87
C PHE A 113 22.06 -9.18 13.32
N HIS A 114 21.41 -9.96 12.45
CA HIS A 114 21.04 -11.35 12.77
C HIS A 114 22.25 -12.20 13.16
N GLN A 115 23.35 -12.11 12.42
CA GLN A 115 24.56 -12.88 12.72
C GLN A 115 25.16 -12.50 14.08
N ARG A 116 25.12 -11.22 14.45
CA ARG A 116 25.68 -10.74 15.73
C ARG A 116 24.83 -11.07 16.95
N PHE A 117 23.50 -11.08 16.82
CA PHE A 117 22.61 -11.10 17.96
C PHE A 117 21.80 -12.38 18.13
N ILE A 118 21.64 -13.20 17.10
CA ILE A 118 20.79 -14.40 17.15
C ILE A 118 21.62 -15.70 17.31
N HIS A 119 22.92 -15.66 16.99
CA HIS A 119 23.83 -16.78 17.17
C HIS A 119 24.68 -16.70 18.46
N LYS A 120 24.15 -16.09 19.51
CA LYS A 120 24.74 -16.17 20.87
C LYS A 120 24.00 -17.18 21.72
#